data_ccb71ed73fee95fb1c03fb626d3a90d8
#
_entry.id   ccb71ed73fee95fb1c03fb626d3a90d8
#
_cell.length_a   1.000
_cell.length_b   1.000
_cell.length_c   1.000
_cell.angle_alpha   90.00
_cell.angle_beta   90.00
_cell.angle_gamma   90.00
#
_symmetry.space_group_name_H-M   'P 1'
#
loop_
_entity.id
_entity.type
_entity.pdbx_description
1 polymer ?
#
loop_
_entity_poly.entity_id
_entity_poly.type
_entity_poly.pdbx_seq_one_letter_code
_entity_poly.pdbx_strand_id
1 'polypeptide(L)'
;MKKIKKICLVALVISLSIFPLSSSATSYSKDYKIMNNPTATKQQIKTWAEKQNASDLYISLIDEAYDMAVKYEIDPTVMLSQFALETGFCRYGGVIDESCHNPCGLKTPSGGGNYDKNAHMKFDSWEDGFEAQAQHLRLYAGYCHHYKEDCPHECPEIIDPRHFKEIGGKAIFVNDLSRAWATDVTYGNKLNNMCNQIVSTKIREVEVEEEEEKTESKVEVEEMTTLERIKARILKGHSNDKINYIKDLLFNRDKENLVKEYIDKIKNK
;
A
#
# COMPACT_ATOMS: atom_id res chain seq x y z
N MET A 1 73.97 -3.12 -64.74
CA MET A 1 73.60 -3.41 -63.35
C MET A 1 72.37 -2.56 -62.97
N LYS A 2 71.16 -3.13 -63.02
CA LYS A 2 69.88 -2.44 -62.67
C LYS A 2 69.51 -2.78 -61.23
N LYS A 3 69.49 -1.74 -60.35
CA LYS A 3 69.02 -1.86 -58.96
C LYS A 3 67.53 -1.95 -58.90
N ILE A 4 67.01 -3.07 -58.42
CA ILE A 4 65.61 -3.29 -58.15
C ILE A 4 65.25 -2.65 -56.78
N LYS A 5 64.42 -1.62 -56.75
CA LYS A 5 63.90 -1.05 -55.51
C LYS A 5 62.77 -1.94 -55.01
N LYS A 6 62.94 -2.51 -53.81
CA LYS A 6 61.87 -3.20 -53.09
C LYS A 6 60.87 -2.17 -52.54
N ILE A 7 59.66 -2.20 -53.03
CA ILE A 7 58.51 -1.43 -52.44
C ILE A 7 57.91 -2.30 -51.32
N CYS A 8 58.07 -1.85 -50.07
CA CYS A 8 57.38 -2.43 -48.93
C CYS A 8 55.93 -1.94 -48.94
N LEU A 9 55.01 -2.82 -49.25
CA LEU A 9 53.57 -2.59 -49.12
C LEU A 9 53.20 -2.78 -47.66
N VAL A 10 52.98 -1.66 -46.93
CA VAL A 10 52.43 -1.71 -45.57
C VAL A 10 50.88 -1.85 -45.69
N ALA A 11 50.38 -3.04 -45.40
CA ALA A 11 48.96 -3.29 -45.31
C ALA A 11 48.46 -2.70 -43.97
N LEU A 12 47.71 -1.60 -44.08
CA LEU A 12 47.02 -0.99 -42.96
C LEU A 12 45.75 -1.82 -42.66
N VAL A 13 45.80 -2.70 -41.68
CA VAL A 13 44.61 -3.43 -41.20
C VAL A 13 43.80 -2.48 -40.32
N ILE A 14 42.73 -1.88 -40.86
CA ILE A 14 41.77 -1.13 -40.10
C ILE A 14 40.86 -2.16 -39.40
N SER A 15 41.12 -2.45 -38.14
CA SER A 15 40.22 -3.21 -37.29
C SER A 15 39.02 -2.35 -36.97
N LEU A 16 37.90 -2.60 -37.65
CA LEU A 16 36.57 -2.06 -37.29
C LEU A 16 36.14 -2.71 -35.96
N SER A 17 36.41 -2.04 -34.86
CA SER A 17 35.84 -2.40 -33.57
C SER A 17 34.35 -2.10 -33.62
N ILE A 18 33.53 -3.14 -33.85
CA ILE A 18 32.09 -3.06 -33.68
C ILE A 18 31.84 -2.97 -32.16
N PHE A 19 31.75 -1.75 -31.63
CA PHE A 19 31.19 -1.54 -30.30
C PHE A 19 29.71 -1.91 -30.40
N PRO A 20 29.22 -2.86 -29.57
CA PRO A 20 27.80 -3.06 -29.47
C PRO A 20 27.19 -1.75 -28.94
N LEU A 21 26.40 -1.10 -29.78
CA LEU A 21 25.53 -0.02 -29.31
C LEU A 21 24.58 -0.64 -28.27
N SER A 22 24.92 -0.54 -27.00
CA SER A 22 23.98 -0.81 -25.91
C SER A 22 22.86 0.20 -26.08
N SER A 23 21.84 -0.21 -26.79
CA SER A 23 20.53 0.42 -26.73
C SER A 23 20.09 0.33 -25.28
N SER A 24 20.33 1.38 -24.50
CA SER A 24 19.59 1.60 -23.27
C SER A 24 18.14 1.73 -23.71
N ALA A 25 17.43 0.60 -23.71
CA ALA A 25 16.00 0.61 -23.72
C ALA A 25 15.61 1.47 -22.50
N THR A 26 15.15 2.68 -22.76
CA THR A 26 14.44 3.49 -21.78
C THR A 26 13.24 2.65 -21.43
N SER A 27 13.35 1.86 -20.35
CA SER A 27 12.20 1.14 -19.82
C SER A 27 11.22 2.24 -19.45
N TYR A 28 10.17 2.34 -20.21
CA TYR A 28 9.05 3.22 -19.89
C TYR A 28 8.54 2.73 -18.53
N SER A 29 8.89 3.44 -17.48
CA SER A 29 8.42 3.14 -16.13
C SER A 29 6.89 3.19 -16.17
N LYS A 30 6.25 2.12 -15.74
CA LYS A 30 4.80 2.06 -15.63
C LYS A 30 4.36 3.22 -14.75
N ASP A 31 3.38 3.99 -15.21
CA ASP A 31 2.77 5.05 -14.42
C ASP A 31 1.57 4.46 -13.65
N TYR A 32 1.70 4.39 -12.34
CA TYR A 32 0.68 3.80 -11.48
C TYR A 32 -0.47 4.77 -11.28
N LYS A 33 -1.69 4.25 -11.22
CA LYS A 33 -2.85 5.03 -10.78
C LYS A 33 -2.80 5.15 -9.26
N ILE A 34 -3.16 6.33 -8.75
CA ILE A 34 -3.26 6.57 -7.31
C ILE A 34 -4.41 5.76 -6.72
N MET A 35 -5.60 5.85 -7.33
CA MET A 35 -6.74 5.01 -6.97
C MET A 35 -6.74 3.75 -7.81
N ASN A 36 -6.58 2.61 -7.15
CA ASN A 36 -6.56 1.30 -7.79
C ASN A 36 -6.71 0.20 -6.74
N ASN A 37 -7.07 -1.01 -7.19
CA ASN A 37 -6.87 -2.21 -6.38
C ASN A 37 -5.39 -2.41 -6.08
N PRO A 38 -5.04 -3.07 -4.97
CA PRO A 38 -3.65 -3.35 -4.61
C PRO A 38 -2.86 -3.98 -5.75
N THR A 39 -1.76 -3.35 -6.15
CA THR A 39 -0.84 -3.89 -7.17
C THR A 39 0.25 -4.78 -6.59
N ALA A 40 0.42 -4.77 -5.27
CA ALA A 40 1.31 -5.66 -4.54
C ALA A 40 0.66 -6.10 -3.22
N THR A 41 1.10 -7.24 -2.69
CA THR A 41 0.68 -7.76 -1.39
C THR A 41 1.44 -7.09 -0.24
N LYS A 42 0.90 -7.17 0.98
CA LYS A 42 1.60 -6.73 2.21
C LYS A 42 2.99 -7.36 2.30
N GLN A 43 3.09 -8.66 2.03
CA GLN A 43 4.34 -9.40 2.09
C GLN A 43 5.37 -8.90 1.06
N GLN A 44 4.95 -8.58 -0.17
CA GLN A 44 5.86 -7.98 -1.14
C GLN A 44 6.41 -6.64 -0.65
N ILE A 45 5.57 -5.79 -0.06
CA ILE A 45 5.98 -4.49 0.47
C ILE A 45 6.93 -4.68 1.65
N LYS A 46 6.64 -5.59 2.59
CA LYS A 46 7.54 -5.92 3.72
C LYS A 46 8.90 -6.40 3.22
N THR A 47 8.91 -7.39 2.33
CA THR A 47 10.14 -7.95 1.77
C THR A 47 10.95 -6.89 1.00
N TRP A 48 10.28 -5.98 0.28
CA TRP A 48 10.95 -4.86 -0.37
C TRP A 48 11.55 -3.90 0.66
N ALA A 49 10.79 -3.51 1.69
CA ALA A 49 11.25 -2.61 2.73
C ALA A 49 12.49 -3.13 3.47
N GLU A 50 12.49 -4.42 3.81
CA GLU A 50 13.65 -5.12 4.39
C GLU A 50 14.89 -5.03 3.49
N LYS A 51 14.72 -5.27 2.18
CA LYS A 51 15.81 -5.13 1.19
C LYS A 51 16.33 -3.69 1.05
N GLN A 52 15.50 -2.69 1.36
CA GLN A 52 15.88 -1.28 1.42
C GLN A 52 16.47 -0.87 2.78
N ASN A 53 16.67 -1.82 3.70
CA ASN A 53 17.09 -1.57 5.07
C ASN A 53 16.19 -0.53 5.77
N ALA A 54 14.87 -0.64 5.57
CA ALA A 54 13.89 0.21 6.25
C ALA A 54 14.05 0.10 7.77
N SER A 55 13.63 1.13 8.51
CA SER A 55 13.61 1.05 9.97
C SER A 55 12.55 0.04 10.47
N ASP A 56 12.74 -0.51 11.65
CA ASP A 56 11.76 -1.39 12.29
C ASP A 56 10.41 -0.70 12.44
N LEU A 57 10.40 0.60 12.71
CA LEU A 57 9.18 1.39 12.77
C LEU A 57 8.44 1.39 11.44
N TYR A 58 9.13 1.64 10.31
CA TYR A 58 8.48 1.61 8.99
C TYR A 58 7.86 0.24 8.72
N ILE A 59 8.61 -0.84 8.99
CA ILE A 59 8.16 -2.22 8.76
C ILE A 59 6.92 -2.54 9.62
N SER A 60 6.91 -2.12 10.89
CA SER A 60 5.79 -2.36 11.81
C SER A 60 4.50 -1.63 11.41
N LEU A 61 4.61 -0.53 10.67
CA LEU A 61 3.48 0.30 10.24
C LEU A 61 2.90 -0.10 8.87
N ILE A 62 3.52 -1.05 8.16
CA ILE A 62 3.09 -1.43 6.81
C ILE A 62 1.65 -1.95 6.79
N ASP A 63 1.27 -2.79 7.75
CA ASP A 63 -0.06 -3.41 7.76
C ASP A 63 -1.16 -2.36 7.94
N GLU A 64 -0.97 -1.43 8.89
CA GLU A 64 -1.89 -0.34 9.17
C GLU A 64 -2.03 0.61 7.98
N ALA A 65 -0.90 1.04 7.39
CA ALA A 65 -0.90 1.90 6.22
C ALA A 65 -1.53 1.23 4.99
N TYR A 66 -1.31 -0.09 4.82
CA TYR A 66 -1.89 -0.88 3.74
C TYR A 66 -3.41 -0.94 3.86
N ASP A 67 -3.92 -1.28 5.05
CA ASP A 67 -5.35 -1.41 5.30
C ASP A 67 -6.07 -0.05 5.16
N MET A 68 -5.41 1.02 5.60
CA MET A 68 -5.92 2.38 5.40
C MET A 68 -5.98 2.75 3.91
N ALA A 69 -4.96 2.43 3.12
CA ALA A 69 -4.98 2.65 1.69
C ALA A 69 -6.16 1.91 1.01
N VAL A 70 -6.36 0.63 1.36
CA VAL A 70 -7.49 -0.17 0.84
C VAL A 70 -8.83 0.43 1.25
N LYS A 71 -8.99 0.86 2.51
CA LYS A 71 -10.20 1.53 3.02
C LYS A 71 -10.59 2.74 2.17
N TYR A 72 -9.59 3.48 1.68
CA TYR A 72 -9.78 4.69 0.87
C TYR A 72 -9.64 4.46 -0.64
N GLU A 73 -9.60 3.20 -1.10
CA GLU A 73 -9.45 2.82 -2.52
C GLU A 73 -8.16 3.34 -3.17
N ILE A 74 -7.15 3.65 -2.37
CA ILE A 74 -5.81 3.99 -2.83
C ILE A 74 -5.01 2.72 -3.05
N ASP A 75 -4.19 2.66 -4.12
CA ASP A 75 -3.22 1.57 -4.27
C ASP A 75 -2.20 1.60 -3.11
N PRO A 76 -2.17 0.58 -2.23
CA PRO A 76 -1.23 0.55 -1.12
C PRO A 76 0.22 0.65 -1.56
N THR A 77 0.55 0.16 -2.77
CA THR A 77 1.89 0.27 -3.34
C THR A 77 2.29 1.74 -3.52
N VAL A 78 1.36 2.59 -3.97
CA VAL A 78 1.59 4.03 -4.14
C VAL A 78 1.72 4.72 -2.78
N MET A 79 0.76 4.48 -1.87
CA MET A 79 0.74 5.15 -0.57
C MET A 79 1.98 4.82 0.27
N LEU A 80 2.38 3.54 0.31
CA LEU A 80 3.56 3.09 1.05
C LEU A 80 4.87 3.52 0.39
N SER A 81 4.94 3.60 -0.94
CA SER A 81 6.07 4.23 -1.63
C SER A 81 6.24 5.70 -1.26
N GLN A 82 5.13 6.43 -1.15
CA GLN A 82 5.15 7.82 -0.72
C GLN A 82 5.61 7.94 0.74
N PHE A 83 5.05 7.15 1.65
CA PHE A 83 5.47 7.10 3.05
C PHE A 83 6.98 6.82 3.18
N ALA A 84 7.50 5.84 2.42
CA ALA A 84 8.94 5.54 2.40
C ALA A 84 9.79 6.72 1.91
N LEU A 85 9.35 7.39 0.82
CA LEU A 85 10.08 8.51 0.22
C LEU A 85 10.13 9.73 1.14
N GLU A 86 8.97 10.12 1.71
CA GLU A 86 8.81 11.34 2.51
C GLU A 86 9.51 11.24 3.87
N THR A 87 9.52 10.06 4.48
CA THR A 87 10.13 9.84 5.80
C THR A 87 11.54 9.25 5.74
N GLY A 88 12.03 8.89 4.53
CA GLY A 88 13.25 8.13 4.39
C GLY A 88 13.17 6.77 5.09
N PHE A 89 12.05 6.06 4.95
CA PHE A 89 11.75 4.80 5.67
C PHE A 89 11.74 4.99 7.20
N CYS A 90 11.10 6.05 7.69
CA CYS A 90 11.08 6.45 9.11
C CYS A 90 12.46 6.68 9.73
N ARG A 91 13.50 6.95 8.93
CA ARG A 91 14.80 7.41 9.45
C ARG A 91 14.84 8.91 9.65
N TYR A 92 13.91 9.61 9.00
CA TYR A 92 13.78 11.07 9.04
C TYR A 92 15.08 11.80 8.64
N GLY A 93 15.26 13.04 9.02
CA GLY A 93 16.42 13.85 8.68
C GLY A 93 16.04 15.31 8.43
N GLY A 94 14.75 15.59 8.46
CA GLY A 94 14.17 16.92 8.36
C GLY A 94 13.74 17.50 9.72
N VAL A 95 12.75 18.38 9.68
CA VAL A 95 12.24 19.09 10.87
C VAL A 95 11.16 18.31 11.63
N ILE A 96 10.57 17.28 10.99
CA ILE A 96 9.61 16.37 11.63
C ILE A 96 10.30 15.06 11.98
N ASP A 97 9.76 14.38 12.97
CA ASP A 97 10.21 13.10 13.49
C ASP A 97 9.01 12.16 13.73
N GLU A 98 9.25 10.96 14.23
CA GLU A 98 8.22 9.94 14.48
C GLU A 98 7.10 10.44 15.39
N SER A 99 7.37 11.34 16.34
CA SER A 99 6.37 11.89 17.26
C SER A 99 5.32 12.76 16.57
N CYS A 100 5.52 13.09 15.31
CA CYS A 100 4.55 13.83 14.51
C CYS A 100 3.48 12.92 13.90
N HIS A 101 3.67 11.58 13.85
CA HIS A 101 2.78 10.61 13.20
C HIS A 101 2.35 11.07 11.78
N ASN A 102 3.26 11.73 11.06
CA ASN A 102 2.99 12.34 9.76
C ASN A 102 3.73 11.60 8.65
N PRO A 103 3.06 10.69 7.93
CA PRO A 103 3.71 9.79 6.99
C PRO A 103 4.17 10.46 5.69
N CYS A 104 3.68 11.64 5.37
CA CYS A 104 3.90 12.26 4.07
C CYS A 104 4.21 13.76 4.13
N GLY A 105 4.55 14.28 5.31
CA GLY A 105 4.94 15.68 5.46
C GLY A 105 3.80 16.69 5.26
N LEU A 106 2.54 16.29 5.52
CA LEU A 106 1.40 17.19 5.45
C LEU A 106 1.63 18.42 6.33
N LYS A 107 1.35 19.58 5.77
CA LYS A 107 1.43 20.84 6.49
C LYS A 107 0.10 21.17 7.17
N THR A 108 0.17 22.05 8.16
CA THR A 108 -1.02 22.67 8.75
C THR A 108 -1.84 23.42 7.69
N PRO A 109 -3.12 23.74 7.94
CA PRO A 109 -3.93 24.52 6.99
C PRO A 109 -3.27 25.84 6.59
N SER A 110 -2.56 26.48 7.50
CA SER A 110 -1.84 27.73 7.25
C SER A 110 -0.58 27.53 6.39
N GLY A 111 -0.08 26.31 6.29
CA GLY A 111 1.18 26.01 5.59
C GLY A 111 2.39 26.61 6.30
N GLY A 112 3.43 26.95 5.53
CA GLY A 112 4.67 27.54 6.02
C GLY A 112 5.91 26.98 5.34
N GLY A 113 7.11 27.40 5.81
CA GLY A 113 8.39 26.95 5.28
C GLY A 113 8.66 25.46 5.51
N ASN A 114 9.47 24.85 4.64
CA ASN A 114 9.81 23.42 4.78
C ASN A 114 10.70 23.14 6.00
N TYR A 115 11.38 24.15 6.50
CA TYR A 115 12.26 24.06 7.67
C TYR A 115 11.60 24.56 8.98
N ASP A 116 10.31 24.91 8.92
CA ASP A 116 9.52 25.27 10.09
C ASP A 116 8.74 24.05 10.60
N LYS A 117 9.11 23.56 11.79
CA LYS A 117 8.43 22.41 12.42
C LYS A 117 6.94 22.70 12.64
N ASN A 118 6.57 23.92 12.99
CA ASN A 118 5.20 24.33 13.28
C ASN A 118 4.33 24.43 12.01
N ALA A 119 4.95 24.46 10.84
CA ALA A 119 4.25 24.44 9.56
C ALA A 119 3.76 23.03 9.18
N HIS A 120 4.24 21.99 9.86
CA HIS A 120 3.88 20.61 9.60
C HIS A 120 2.86 20.11 10.61
N MET A 121 1.93 19.29 10.12
CA MET A 121 0.91 18.69 10.97
C MET A 121 1.52 17.65 11.93
N LYS A 122 1.00 17.64 13.14
CA LYS A 122 1.22 16.58 14.11
C LYS A 122 -0.13 15.90 14.36
N PHE A 123 -0.20 14.62 14.05
CA PHE A 123 -1.37 13.79 14.30
C PHE A 123 -1.26 13.11 15.66
N ASP A 124 -2.40 12.72 16.24
CA ASP A 124 -2.44 12.07 17.54
C ASP A 124 -1.99 10.62 17.45
N SER A 125 -2.20 9.96 16.31
CA SER A 125 -1.82 8.57 16.05
C SER A 125 -1.29 8.38 14.62
N TRP A 126 -0.65 7.24 14.36
CA TRP A 126 -0.28 6.83 13.00
C TRP A 126 -1.54 6.55 12.15
N GLU A 127 -2.59 6.02 12.76
CA GLU A 127 -3.89 5.81 12.10
C GLU A 127 -4.41 7.13 11.52
N ASP A 128 -4.46 8.20 12.32
CA ASP A 128 -4.87 9.53 11.87
C ASP A 128 -3.97 10.07 10.75
N GLY A 129 -2.65 9.88 10.90
CA GLY A 129 -1.68 10.29 9.88
C GLY A 129 -1.88 9.59 8.55
N PHE A 130 -2.10 8.28 8.56
CA PHE A 130 -2.38 7.51 7.36
C PHE A 130 -3.76 7.82 6.78
N GLU A 131 -4.76 8.04 7.62
CA GLU A 131 -6.08 8.45 7.16
C GLU A 131 -6.02 9.81 6.45
N ALA A 132 -5.33 10.79 7.03
CA ALA A 132 -5.11 12.08 6.39
C ALA A 132 -4.35 11.97 5.06
N GLN A 133 -3.31 11.11 4.98
CA GLN A 133 -2.59 10.84 3.74
C GLN A 133 -3.51 10.24 2.67
N ALA A 134 -4.30 9.24 3.05
CA ALA A 134 -5.22 8.55 2.13
C ALA A 134 -6.30 9.51 1.61
N GLN A 135 -6.90 10.33 2.49
CA GLN A 135 -7.87 11.35 2.12
C GLN A 135 -7.27 12.37 1.15
N HIS A 136 -6.04 12.80 1.39
CA HIS A 136 -5.34 13.76 0.55
C HIS A 136 -5.03 13.19 -0.85
N LEU A 137 -4.53 11.94 -0.93
CA LEU A 137 -4.30 11.25 -2.20
C LEU A 137 -5.60 11.02 -2.98
N ARG A 138 -6.68 10.65 -2.29
CA ARG A 138 -8.00 10.46 -2.89
C ARG A 138 -8.54 11.75 -3.49
N LEU A 139 -8.36 12.87 -2.80
CA LEU A 139 -8.74 14.19 -3.31
C LEU A 139 -7.96 14.55 -4.57
N TYR A 140 -6.64 14.35 -4.57
CA TYR A 140 -5.82 14.55 -5.77
C TYR A 140 -6.31 13.74 -6.96
N ALA A 141 -6.75 12.50 -6.75
CA ALA A 141 -7.28 11.63 -7.79
C ALA A 141 -8.69 12.00 -8.28
N GLY A 142 -9.32 13.01 -7.68
CA GLY A 142 -10.60 13.54 -8.14
C GLY A 142 -11.83 12.90 -7.50
N TYR A 143 -11.64 12.11 -6.45
CA TYR A 143 -12.74 11.41 -5.80
C TYR A 143 -13.27 12.22 -4.61
N CYS A 144 -14.57 12.56 -4.68
CA CYS A 144 -15.33 13.27 -3.64
C CYS A 144 -14.70 14.59 -3.18
N HIS A 145 -15.18 15.66 -3.74
CA HIS A 145 -14.90 17.02 -3.24
C HIS A 145 -15.67 17.35 -1.95
N HIS A 146 -16.02 16.36 -1.15
CA HIS A 146 -16.63 16.52 0.14
C HIS A 146 -17.41 17.75 0.45
N TYR A 147 -18.54 17.80 -0.03
CA TYR A 147 -19.64 18.29 0.78
C TYR A 147 -20.67 17.16 0.75
N LYS A 148 -21.31 16.85 1.87
CA LYS A 148 -22.31 15.78 2.03
C LYS A 148 -23.35 15.69 0.91
N GLU A 149 -23.46 16.74 0.13
CA GLU A 149 -24.37 16.92 -1.00
C GLU A 149 -23.93 16.20 -2.27
N ASP A 150 -22.61 15.99 -2.46
CA ASP A 150 -22.05 15.41 -3.69
C ASP A 150 -21.53 13.97 -3.50
N CYS A 151 -21.53 13.44 -2.30
CA CYS A 151 -21.05 12.10 -2.00
C CYS A 151 -22.22 11.12 -1.85
N PRO A 152 -22.36 10.11 -2.73
CA PRO A 152 -23.46 9.14 -2.66
C PRO A 152 -23.35 8.16 -1.47
N HIS A 153 -22.29 8.24 -0.69
CA HIS A 153 -22.00 7.39 0.48
C HIS A 153 -21.75 8.24 1.72
N GLU A 154 -21.86 7.65 2.92
CA GLU A 154 -21.40 8.29 4.15
C GLU A 154 -19.93 8.65 4.01
N CYS A 155 -19.65 9.95 3.91
CA CYS A 155 -18.28 10.43 3.87
C CYS A 155 -17.71 10.39 5.29
N PRO A 156 -16.53 9.78 5.50
CA PRO A 156 -15.86 9.84 6.79
C PRO A 156 -15.54 11.29 7.16
N GLU A 157 -15.34 11.55 8.43
CA GLU A 157 -14.85 12.83 8.89
C GLU A 157 -13.53 13.18 8.19
N ILE A 158 -13.39 14.42 7.72
CA ILE A 158 -12.18 14.86 7.05
C ILE A 158 -11.18 15.32 8.08
N ILE A 159 -10.10 14.56 8.21
CA ILE A 159 -8.97 14.88 9.09
C ILE A 159 -7.75 15.38 8.31
N ASP A 160 -7.79 15.32 6.98
CA ASP A 160 -6.75 15.91 6.12
C ASP A 160 -6.72 17.45 6.28
N PRO A 161 -5.65 18.03 6.87
CA PRO A 161 -5.57 19.48 7.14
C PRO A 161 -5.44 20.31 5.86
N ARG A 162 -5.16 19.68 4.74
CA ARG A 162 -4.94 20.30 3.43
C ARG A 162 -6.01 19.92 2.41
N HIS A 163 -7.20 19.56 2.88
CA HIS A 163 -8.32 19.12 2.03
C HIS A 163 -8.93 20.31 1.26
N PHE A 164 -8.16 20.91 0.36
CA PHE A 164 -8.58 22.06 -0.42
C PHE A 164 -9.18 21.65 -1.76
N LYS A 165 -10.37 22.17 -2.08
CA LYS A 165 -11.09 21.87 -3.33
C LYS A 165 -10.22 22.07 -4.58
N GLU A 166 -9.30 23.03 -4.53
CA GLU A 166 -8.45 23.42 -5.65
C GLU A 166 -7.46 22.34 -6.08
N ILE A 167 -7.16 21.36 -5.23
CA ILE A 167 -6.27 20.25 -5.57
C ILE A 167 -7.01 19.06 -6.15
N GLY A 168 -8.34 19.04 -6.06
CA GLY A 168 -9.16 17.92 -6.52
C GLY A 168 -8.95 17.60 -8.00
N GLY A 169 -8.72 16.35 -8.33
CA GLY A 169 -8.54 15.86 -9.69
C GLY A 169 -7.22 16.25 -10.38
N LYS A 170 -6.25 16.80 -9.66
CA LYS A 170 -4.97 17.25 -10.25
C LYS A 170 -3.95 16.14 -10.44
N ALA A 171 -4.14 14.98 -9.83
CA ALA A 171 -3.22 13.85 -9.98
C ALA A 171 -4.01 12.54 -9.99
N ILE A 172 -4.23 11.97 -11.16
CA ILE A 172 -4.83 10.63 -11.34
C ILE A 172 -3.75 9.56 -11.31
N PHE A 173 -2.60 9.89 -11.89
CA PHE A 173 -1.44 9.02 -11.95
C PHE A 173 -0.32 9.55 -11.06
N VAL A 174 0.59 8.67 -10.67
CA VAL A 174 1.72 9.00 -9.80
C VAL A 174 2.61 10.10 -10.39
N ASN A 175 2.81 10.13 -11.72
CA ASN A 175 3.59 11.20 -12.36
C ASN A 175 2.96 12.59 -12.23
N ASP A 176 1.64 12.68 -12.11
CA ASP A 176 0.95 13.95 -11.93
C ASP A 176 1.33 14.62 -10.60
N LEU A 177 1.73 13.83 -9.58
CA LEU A 177 2.19 14.32 -8.29
C LEU A 177 3.47 15.18 -8.39
N SER A 178 4.26 15.04 -9.46
CA SER A 178 5.50 15.81 -9.68
C SER A 178 5.32 17.33 -9.68
N ARG A 179 4.10 17.83 -9.88
CA ARG A 179 3.83 19.28 -9.86
C ARG A 179 2.67 19.63 -8.94
N ALA A 180 1.89 18.63 -8.59
CA ALA A 180 0.74 18.81 -7.73
C ALA A 180 1.12 18.71 -6.24
N TRP A 181 1.89 17.68 -5.88
CA TRP A 181 2.36 17.42 -4.51
C TRP A 181 3.68 18.11 -4.21
N ALA A 182 4.70 17.87 -5.04
CA ALA A 182 6.06 18.35 -4.85
C ALA A 182 6.50 19.32 -5.94
N THR A 183 7.41 20.24 -5.60
CA THR A 183 8.09 21.09 -6.59
C THR A 183 9.13 20.34 -7.41
N ASP A 184 9.57 19.18 -6.96
CA ASP A 184 10.49 18.30 -7.67
C ASP A 184 9.79 17.66 -8.88
N VAL A 185 10.21 18.03 -10.07
CA VAL A 185 9.67 17.49 -11.34
C VAL A 185 9.93 16.00 -11.53
N THR A 186 10.82 15.40 -10.76
CA THR A 186 11.15 13.97 -10.80
C THR A 186 10.44 13.15 -9.73
N TYR A 187 9.61 13.79 -8.92
CA TYR A 187 8.94 13.17 -7.78
C TYR A 187 8.14 11.92 -8.15
N GLY A 188 7.24 12.05 -9.14
CA GLY A 188 6.44 10.93 -9.62
C GLY A 188 7.28 9.79 -10.19
N ASN A 189 8.37 10.12 -10.90
CA ASN A 189 9.30 9.08 -11.38
C ASN A 189 9.96 8.31 -10.23
N LYS A 190 10.33 8.99 -9.13
CA LYS A 190 10.88 8.34 -7.95
C LYS A 190 9.87 7.37 -7.33
N LEU A 191 8.62 7.81 -7.17
CA LEU A 191 7.54 6.96 -6.66
C LEU A 191 7.25 5.78 -7.59
N ASN A 192 7.12 6.00 -8.89
CA ASN A 192 6.90 4.93 -9.87
C ASN A 192 8.03 3.89 -9.86
N ASN A 193 9.27 4.32 -9.67
CA ASN A 193 10.41 3.41 -9.55
C ASN A 193 10.29 2.55 -8.27
N MET A 194 9.86 3.12 -7.14
CA MET A 194 9.63 2.37 -5.91
C MET A 194 8.46 1.38 -6.08
N CYS A 195 7.36 1.80 -6.69
CA CYS A 195 6.24 0.91 -7.01
C CYS A 195 6.68 -0.26 -7.89
N ASN A 196 7.48 -0.02 -8.92
CA ASN A 196 8.03 -1.09 -9.78
C ASN A 196 8.93 -2.05 -8.99
N GLN A 197 9.76 -1.55 -8.07
CA GLN A 197 10.59 -2.39 -7.20
C GLN A 197 9.72 -3.28 -6.30
N ILE A 198 8.68 -2.71 -5.69
CA ILE A 198 7.75 -3.46 -4.84
C ILE A 198 7.08 -4.57 -5.64
N VAL A 199 6.43 -4.24 -6.76
CA VAL A 199 5.68 -5.21 -7.58
C VAL A 199 6.59 -6.30 -8.14
N SER A 200 7.85 -5.99 -8.44
CA SER A 200 8.83 -6.98 -8.91
C SER A 200 9.49 -7.79 -7.79
N THR A 201 9.19 -7.46 -6.52
CA THR A 201 9.76 -8.18 -5.38
C THR A 201 9.23 -9.60 -5.34
N LYS A 202 10.13 -10.56 -5.42
CA LYS A 202 9.81 -11.99 -5.28
C LYS A 202 9.73 -12.33 -3.80
N ILE A 203 8.64 -12.96 -3.41
CA ILE A 203 8.47 -13.62 -2.11
C ILE A 203 8.98 -15.06 -2.27
N ARG A 204 9.61 -15.60 -1.24
CA ARG A 204 9.97 -17.03 -1.23
C ARG A 204 8.67 -17.82 -0.98
N GLU A 205 8.35 -18.74 -1.89
CA GLU A 205 7.13 -19.56 -1.81
C GLU A 205 6.99 -20.32 -0.47
N VAL A 206 8.12 -20.68 0.14
CA VAL A 206 8.15 -21.39 1.44
C VAL A 206 7.60 -20.55 2.61
N GLU A 207 7.75 -19.20 2.56
CA GLU A 207 7.25 -18.32 3.63
C GLU A 207 5.74 -18.09 3.53
N VAL A 208 5.20 -18.15 2.30
CA VAL A 208 3.76 -17.97 2.04
C VAL A 208 2.97 -19.20 2.51
N GLU A 209 3.46 -20.42 2.19
CA GLU A 209 2.81 -21.67 2.62
C GLU A 209 2.78 -21.80 4.15
N GLU A 210 3.86 -21.38 4.87
CA GLU A 210 3.88 -21.42 6.34
C GLU A 210 2.98 -20.36 6.99
N GLU A 211 2.81 -19.17 6.39
CA GLU A 211 1.91 -18.15 6.93
C GLU A 211 0.44 -18.45 6.62
N GLU A 212 0.13 -18.94 5.42
CA GLU A 212 -1.22 -19.38 5.07
C GLU A 212 -1.65 -20.57 5.92
N GLU A 213 -0.79 -21.59 6.09
CA GLU A 213 -1.08 -22.76 6.94
C GLU A 213 -1.24 -22.37 8.43
N LYS A 214 -0.43 -21.45 8.94
CA LYS A 214 -0.57 -20.92 10.32
C LYS A 214 -1.81 -20.07 10.50
N THR A 215 -2.20 -19.32 9.47
CA THR A 215 -3.39 -18.45 9.53
C THR A 215 -4.65 -19.29 9.42
N GLU A 216 -4.71 -20.25 8.49
CA GLU A 216 -5.83 -21.17 8.37
C GLU A 216 -5.98 -22.05 9.63
N SER A 217 -4.88 -22.60 10.17
CA SER A 217 -4.93 -23.39 11.39
C SER A 217 -5.35 -22.57 12.62
N LYS A 218 -4.96 -21.29 12.70
CA LYS A 218 -5.31 -20.40 13.80
C LYS A 218 -6.78 -19.97 13.73
N VAL A 219 -7.28 -19.67 12.52
CA VAL A 219 -8.69 -19.36 12.28
C VAL A 219 -9.56 -20.60 12.56
N GLU A 220 -9.15 -21.79 12.10
CA GLU A 220 -9.88 -23.04 12.36
C GLU A 220 -9.94 -23.39 13.85
N VAL A 221 -8.85 -23.19 14.60
CA VAL A 221 -8.81 -23.42 16.05
C VAL A 221 -9.64 -22.36 16.81
N GLU A 222 -9.65 -21.11 16.37
CA GLU A 222 -10.42 -20.04 17.00
C GLU A 222 -11.93 -20.19 16.70
N GLU A 223 -12.30 -20.58 15.48
CA GLU A 223 -13.68 -20.93 15.12
C GLU A 223 -14.15 -22.19 15.86
N MET A 224 -13.34 -23.25 15.98
CA MET A 224 -13.67 -24.44 16.74
C MET A 224 -13.88 -24.13 18.21
N THR A 225 -13.01 -23.35 18.86
CA THR A 225 -13.18 -22.98 20.26
C THR A 225 -14.40 -22.09 20.51
N THR A 226 -14.72 -21.22 19.57
CA THR A 226 -15.92 -20.37 19.64
C THR A 226 -17.19 -21.20 19.43
N LEU A 227 -17.19 -22.12 18.48
CA LEU A 227 -18.30 -23.05 18.22
C LEU A 227 -18.54 -23.99 19.42
N GLU A 228 -17.49 -24.49 20.04
CA GLU A 228 -17.60 -25.33 21.24
C GLU A 228 -18.11 -24.57 22.47
N ARG A 229 -17.70 -23.30 22.64
CA ARG A 229 -18.28 -22.43 23.68
C ARG A 229 -19.74 -22.14 23.45
N ILE A 230 -20.16 -21.92 22.20
CA ILE A 230 -21.56 -21.72 21.83
C ILE A 230 -22.34 -23.01 22.05
N LYS A 231 -21.82 -24.18 21.63
CA LYS A 231 -22.41 -25.50 21.90
C LYS A 231 -22.61 -25.74 23.40
N ALA A 232 -21.61 -25.47 24.23
CA ALA A 232 -21.66 -25.65 25.68
C ALA A 232 -22.70 -24.72 26.34
N ARG A 233 -22.88 -23.52 25.82
CA ARG A 233 -23.84 -22.52 26.32
C ARG A 233 -25.30 -22.88 25.97
N ILE A 234 -25.49 -23.43 24.75
CA ILE A 234 -26.81 -23.90 24.27
C ILE A 234 -27.26 -25.16 25.01
N LEU A 235 -26.31 -26.09 25.30
CA LEU A 235 -26.58 -27.35 25.98
C LEU A 235 -26.98 -27.18 27.47
N LYS A 236 -26.60 -26.08 28.12
CA LYS A 236 -26.90 -25.83 29.54
C LYS A 236 -28.32 -25.43 29.88
N GLY A 237 -29.19 -25.21 28.88
CA GLY A 237 -30.52 -24.64 29.15
C GLY A 237 -31.72 -25.23 28.38
N HIS A 238 -31.58 -26.34 27.62
CA HIS A 238 -32.62 -26.78 26.69
C HIS A 238 -32.91 -28.30 26.80
N SER A 239 -34.19 -28.68 26.50
CA SER A 239 -34.65 -30.07 26.44
C SER A 239 -33.97 -30.84 25.28
N ASN A 240 -33.91 -32.19 25.43
CA ASN A 240 -33.25 -33.10 24.49
C ASN A 240 -33.70 -32.94 23.01
N ASP A 241 -34.98 -32.57 22.77
CA ASP A 241 -35.49 -32.38 21.41
C ASP A 241 -34.93 -31.14 20.71
N LYS A 242 -34.69 -30.06 21.44
CA LYS A 242 -34.00 -28.88 20.89
C LYS A 242 -32.51 -29.12 20.63
N ILE A 243 -31.88 -29.97 21.46
CA ILE A 243 -30.51 -30.35 21.29
C ILE A 243 -30.30 -31.19 20.01
N ASN A 244 -31.22 -32.10 19.72
CA ASN A 244 -31.16 -32.91 18.48
C ASN A 244 -31.42 -32.05 17.24
N TYR A 245 -32.33 -31.12 17.27
CA TYR A 245 -32.59 -30.17 16.19
C TYR A 245 -31.37 -29.28 15.87
N ILE A 246 -30.70 -28.80 16.91
CA ILE A 246 -29.48 -27.99 16.76
C ILE A 246 -28.31 -28.83 16.21
N LYS A 247 -28.21 -30.11 16.62
CA LYS A 247 -27.20 -31.03 16.06
C LYS A 247 -27.44 -31.30 14.59
N ASP A 248 -28.67 -31.54 14.15
CA ASP A 248 -29.00 -31.72 12.74
C ASP A 248 -28.71 -30.49 11.90
N LEU A 249 -28.97 -29.31 12.41
CA LEU A 249 -28.62 -28.05 11.76
C LEU A 249 -27.11 -27.87 11.60
N LEU A 250 -26.31 -28.26 12.58
CA LEU A 250 -24.85 -28.09 12.58
C LEU A 250 -24.12 -29.12 11.70
N PHE A 251 -24.74 -30.25 11.39
CA PHE A 251 -24.10 -31.33 10.60
C PHE A 251 -24.50 -31.37 9.13
N ASN A 252 -25.57 -30.69 8.70
CA ASN A 252 -26.17 -30.89 7.38
C ASN A 252 -26.21 -29.68 6.43
N ARG A 253 -25.62 -28.53 6.75
CA ARG A 253 -25.65 -27.35 5.85
C ARG A 253 -24.40 -26.51 5.90
N ASP A 254 -24.14 -25.80 4.76
CA ASP A 254 -23.05 -24.82 4.60
C ASP A 254 -23.06 -23.75 5.69
N LYS A 255 -21.89 -23.51 6.28
CA LYS A 255 -21.69 -22.71 7.50
C LYS A 255 -22.27 -21.29 7.45
N GLU A 256 -22.23 -20.60 6.31
CA GLU A 256 -22.73 -19.20 6.18
C GLU A 256 -24.25 -19.06 6.27
N ASN A 257 -25.01 -20.01 5.73
CA ASN A 257 -26.47 -19.95 5.77
C ASN A 257 -27.04 -20.23 7.17
N LEU A 258 -26.34 -21.00 7.97
CA LEU A 258 -26.75 -21.36 9.34
C LEU A 258 -26.68 -20.20 10.33
N VAL A 259 -25.62 -19.41 10.24
CA VAL A 259 -25.41 -18.22 11.09
C VAL A 259 -26.45 -17.16 10.77
N LYS A 260 -26.77 -16.97 9.49
CA LYS A 260 -27.74 -15.99 9.03
C LYS A 260 -29.17 -16.33 9.48
N GLU A 261 -29.58 -17.59 9.31
CA GLU A 261 -30.90 -18.08 9.74
C GLU A 261 -31.11 -18.01 11.28
N TYR A 262 -30.02 -18.24 12.04
CA TYR A 262 -30.06 -18.15 13.50
C TYR A 262 -30.13 -16.69 13.99
N ILE A 263 -29.41 -15.78 13.35
CA ILE A 263 -29.47 -14.33 13.66
C ILE A 263 -30.88 -13.78 13.37
N ASP A 264 -31.49 -14.17 12.26
CA ASP A 264 -32.81 -13.72 11.87
C ASP A 264 -33.90 -14.26 12.82
N LYS A 265 -33.76 -15.48 13.37
CA LYS A 265 -34.67 -16.03 14.38
C LYS A 265 -34.55 -15.39 15.77
N ILE A 266 -33.38 -14.87 16.11
CA ILE A 266 -33.19 -14.12 17.39
C ILE A 266 -33.77 -12.71 17.28
N LYS A 267 -33.69 -12.07 16.12
CA LYS A 267 -34.18 -10.70 15.88
C LYS A 267 -35.70 -10.61 15.80
N ASN A 268 -36.38 -11.74 15.56
CA ASN A 268 -37.87 -11.80 15.41
C ASN A 268 -38.57 -12.36 16.65
N LYS A 269 -37.93 -12.39 17.80
CA LYS A 269 -38.50 -12.65 19.13
C LYS A 269 -38.29 -11.49 20.08
#